data_5af7f874bb542fffc195a54c958ea7ca
#
_entry.id   5af7f874bb542fffc195a54c958ea7ca
#
_cell.length_a   1.000
_cell.length_b   1.000
_cell.length_c   1.000
_cell.angle_alpha   90.00
_cell.angle_beta   90.00
_cell.angle_gamma   90.00
#
_symmetry.space_group_name_H-M   'P 1'
#
loop_
_entity.id
_entity.type
_entity.pdbx_description
1 polymer ?
#
loop_
_entity_poly.entity_id
_entity_poly.type
_entity_poly.pdbx_seq_one_letter_code
_entity_poly.pdbx_strand_id
1 'polypeptide(L)'
;MPASCDGCGSTFCFLHALDCHKGGLVTQRHNEVRDALGDLAALAYKDVIRELVVCKGDDGAPVLIADLGVRGVWLPQIEALFDVRVTDADAPSYLSWSVVDVLATAEKEMKRKYLTAAEARCASFSPFVVTVDGALGHEAVLFFASLC
;
A
#
# COMPACT_ATOMS: atom_id res chain seq x y z
N MET A 1 -20.59 4.60 -21.24
CA MET A 1 -19.21 4.96 -20.82
C MET A 1 -18.77 6.20 -21.60
N PRO A 2 -18.05 7.14 -20.98
CA PRO A 2 -17.51 8.29 -21.70
C PRO A 2 -16.55 7.82 -22.81
N ALA A 3 -16.54 8.51 -23.94
CA ALA A 3 -15.69 8.14 -25.07
C ALA A 3 -14.22 8.47 -24.85
N SER A 4 -13.93 9.40 -23.95
CA SER A 4 -12.59 9.85 -23.57
C SER A 4 -12.41 9.96 -22.06
N CYS A 5 -11.18 9.80 -21.60
CA CYS A 5 -10.81 9.95 -20.20
C CYS A 5 -10.77 11.45 -19.82
N ASP A 6 -11.48 11.84 -18.79
CA ASP A 6 -11.50 13.23 -18.30
C ASP A 6 -10.13 13.68 -17.77
N GLY A 7 -9.27 12.76 -17.37
CA GLY A 7 -7.93 13.07 -16.86
C GLY A 7 -6.89 13.32 -17.94
N CYS A 8 -6.86 12.52 -19.01
CA CYS A 8 -5.81 12.57 -20.02
C CYS A 8 -6.30 12.77 -21.46
N GLY A 9 -7.61 12.73 -21.72
CA GLY A 9 -8.22 12.85 -23.03
C GLY A 9 -8.07 11.62 -23.94
N SER A 10 -7.38 10.56 -23.51
CA SER A 10 -7.23 9.33 -24.28
C SER A 10 -8.55 8.55 -24.35
N THR A 11 -8.67 7.66 -25.35
CA THR A 11 -9.84 6.78 -25.45
C THR A 11 -10.06 6.02 -24.14
N PHE A 12 -11.25 6.13 -23.60
CA PHE A 12 -11.61 5.49 -22.34
C PHE A 12 -11.91 4.00 -22.58
N CYS A 13 -11.18 3.15 -21.92
CA CYS A 13 -11.46 1.72 -21.83
C CYS A 13 -11.29 1.26 -20.38
N PHE A 14 -11.73 0.06 -20.07
CA PHE A 14 -11.70 -0.47 -18.71
C PHE A 14 -10.26 -0.52 -18.16
N LEU A 15 -9.30 -0.97 -18.96
CA LEU A 15 -7.88 -0.99 -18.59
C LEU A 15 -7.32 0.42 -18.36
N HIS A 16 -7.70 1.36 -19.23
CA HIS A 16 -7.27 2.76 -19.07
C HIS A 16 -7.80 3.39 -17.79
N ALA A 17 -9.02 3.06 -17.38
CA ALA A 17 -9.58 3.53 -16.11
C ALA A 17 -8.79 3.06 -14.88
N LEU A 18 -8.18 1.86 -14.97
CA LEU A 18 -7.39 1.28 -13.89
C LEU A 18 -5.94 1.83 -13.84
N ASP A 19 -5.40 2.31 -14.97
CA ASP A 19 -3.98 2.68 -15.09
C ASP A 19 -3.74 4.14 -15.47
N CYS A 20 -4.76 4.98 -15.52
CA CYS A 20 -4.60 6.39 -15.85
C CYS A 20 -3.89 7.16 -14.74
N HIS A 21 -2.65 7.59 -15.01
CA HIS A 21 -1.85 8.40 -14.07
C HIS A 21 -2.24 9.90 -14.03
N LYS A 22 -3.06 10.36 -14.96
CA LYS A 22 -3.55 11.74 -15.02
C LYS A 22 -4.93 11.83 -14.36
N GLY A 23 -5.19 12.92 -13.68
CA GLY A 23 -6.47 13.15 -13.00
C GLY A 23 -6.60 12.57 -11.59
N GLY A 24 -5.51 12.02 -11.03
CA GLY A 24 -5.48 11.60 -9.62
C GLY A 24 -6.18 10.29 -9.28
N LEU A 25 -6.68 9.52 -10.26
CA LEU A 25 -7.37 8.26 -10.02
C LEU A 25 -6.51 7.20 -9.33
N VAL A 26 -5.21 7.15 -9.68
CA VAL A 26 -4.25 6.24 -9.03
C VAL A 26 -4.09 6.61 -7.55
N THR A 27 -3.95 7.89 -7.25
CA THR A 27 -3.84 8.39 -5.87
C THR A 27 -5.15 8.18 -5.10
N GLN A 28 -6.30 8.44 -5.73
CA GLN A 28 -7.60 8.22 -5.12
C GLN A 28 -7.77 6.74 -4.74
N ARG A 29 -7.50 5.81 -5.65
CA ARG A 29 -7.57 4.37 -5.39
C ARG A 29 -6.65 3.94 -4.25
N HIS A 30 -5.40 4.44 -4.24
CA HIS A 30 -4.47 4.19 -3.14
C HIS A 30 -5.06 4.66 -1.80
N ASN A 31 -5.56 5.89 -1.75
CA ASN A 31 -6.14 6.46 -0.54
C ASN A 31 -7.37 5.68 -0.06
N GLU A 32 -8.24 5.24 -0.98
CA GLU A 32 -9.41 4.43 -0.64
C GLU A 32 -9.02 3.08 -0.02
N VAL A 33 -8.00 2.42 -0.57
CA VAL A 33 -7.47 1.16 0.00
C VAL A 33 -6.84 1.41 1.37
N ARG A 34 -6.00 2.44 1.51
CA ARG A 34 -5.39 2.83 2.79
C ARG A 34 -6.46 3.11 3.85
N ASP A 35 -7.48 3.88 3.51
CA ASP A 35 -8.51 4.30 4.46
C ASP A 35 -9.40 3.12 4.86
N ALA A 36 -9.79 2.27 3.92
CA ALA A 36 -10.52 1.04 4.21
C ALA A 36 -9.70 0.09 5.12
N LEU A 37 -8.41 -0.04 4.86
CA LEU A 37 -7.51 -0.83 5.70
C LEU A 37 -7.41 -0.26 7.12
N GLY A 38 -7.31 1.06 7.25
CA GLY A 38 -7.29 1.76 8.53
C GLY A 38 -8.58 1.57 9.31
N ASP A 39 -9.73 1.63 8.65
CA ASP A 39 -11.04 1.39 9.27
C ASP A 39 -11.17 -0.06 9.76
N LEU A 40 -10.75 -1.03 8.96
CA LEU A 40 -10.72 -2.45 9.35
C LEU A 40 -9.78 -2.69 10.53
N ALA A 41 -8.58 -2.10 10.51
CA ALA A 41 -7.64 -2.21 11.62
C ALA A 41 -8.23 -1.63 12.91
N ALA A 42 -8.95 -0.50 12.83
CA ALA A 42 -9.57 0.15 13.98
C ALA A 42 -10.70 -0.68 14.64
N LEU A 43 -11.25 -1.67 13.94
CA LEU A 43 -12.20 -2.62 14.53
C LEU A 43 -11.52 -3.62 15.50
N ALA A 44 -10.26 -3.97 15.24
CA ALA A 44 -9.51 -4.96 16.01
C ALA A 44 -8.47 -4.33 16.95
N TYR A 45 -7.91 -3.18 16.59
CA TYR A 45 -6.82 -2.53 17.31
C TYR A 45 -7.19 -1.10 17.70
N LYS A 46 -6.70 -0.64 18.86
CA LYS A 46 -7.07 0.68 19.41
C LYS A 46 -6.25 1.82 18.82
N ASP A 47 -4.97 1.59 18.58
CA ASP A 47 -4.03 2.63 18.19
C ASP A 47 -3.72 2.50 16.69
N VAL A 48 -4.56 3.12 15.86
CA VAL A 48 -4.38 3.18 14.40
C VAL A 48 -4.10 4.62 14.00
N ILE A 49 -2.96 4.85 13.39
CA ILE A 49 -2.52 6.18 12.92
C ILE A 49 -2.36 6.13 11.40
N ARG A 50 -2.97 7.07 10.69
CA ARG A 50 -2.79 7.24 9.25
C ARG A 50 -1.66 8.23 8.96
N GLU A 51 -0.95 8.01 7.87
CA GLU A 51 0.13 8.89 7.39
C GLU A 51 1.18 9.16 8.47
N LEU A 52 1.67 8.08 9.08
CA LEU A 52 2.64 8.15 10.17
C LEU A 52 4.03 8.51 9.64
N VAL A 53 4.60 9.62 10.13
CA VAL A 53 5.98 9.99 9.82
C VAL A 53 6.94 9.01 10.49
N VAL A 54 7.66 8.23 9.68
CA VAL A 54 8.62 7.21 10.15
C VAL A 54 9.99 7.83 10.39
N CYS A 55 10.44 8.67 9.45
CA CYS A 55 11.74 9.31 9.48
C CYS A 55 11.65 10.77 9.03
N LYS A 56 12.42 11.64 9.67
CA LYS A 56 12.57 13.05 9.29
C LYS A 56 13.99 13.32 8.81
N GLY A 57 14.13 14.25 7.87
CA GLY A 57 15.43 14.76 7.43
C GLY A 57 16.05 15.74 8.44
N ASP A 58 17.26 16.19 8.14
CA ASP A 58 18.01 17.14 8.97
C ASP A 58 17.30 18.51 9.12
N ASP A 59 16.48 18.87 8.14
CA ASP A 59 15.62 20.06 8.14
C ASP A 59 14.29 19.87 8.91
N GLY A 60 14.05 18.67 9.48
CA GLY A 60 12.82 18.29 10.15
C GLY A 60 11.66 17.92 9.23
N ALA A 61 11.83 18.02 7.91
CA ALA A 61 10.83 17.60 6.94
C ALA A 61 10.66 16.08 6.92
N PRO A 62 9.43 15.56 6.68
CA PRO A 62 9.22 14.10 6.57
C PRO A 62 9.94 13.55 5.34
N VAL A 63 10.82 12.56 5.55
CA VAL A 63 11.53 11.84 4.49
C VAL A 63 10.82 10.54 4.15
N LEU A 64 10.26 9.88 5.16
CA LEU A 64 9.56 8.61 5.01
C LEU A 64 8.27 8.63 5.83
N ILE A 65 7.16 8.38 5.15
CA ILE A 65 5.82 8.32 5.74
C ILE A 65 5.26 6.93 5.44
N ALA A 66 4.77 6.24 6.48
CA ALA A 66 3.99 5.01 6.31
C ALA A 66 2.50 5.36 6.22
N ASP A 67 1.77 4.63 5.42
CA ASP A 67 0.32 4.84 5.25
C ASP A 67 -0.45 4.60 6.55
N LEU A 68 -0.05 3.57 7.30
CA LEU A 68 -0.64 3.22 8.59
C LEU A 68 0.43 2.83 9.61
N GLY A 69 0.21 3.21 10.87
CA GLY A 69 0.84 2.64 12.04
C GLY A 69 -0.22 2.00 12.93
N VAL A 70 -0.05 0.75 13.31
CA VAL A 70 -1.00 -0.02 14.13
C VAL A 70 -0.25 -0.74 15.23
N ARG A 71 -0.63 -0.49 16.48
CA ARG A 71 0.04 -1.14 17.63
C ARG A 71 -0.59 -2.50 17.93
N GLY A 72 0.26 -3.50 18.16
CA GLY A 72 -0.16 -4.80 18.67
C GLY A 72 -0.58 -5.81 17.62
N VAL A 73 -0.32 -5.57 16.31
CA VAL A 73 -0.70 -6.50 15.23
C VAL A 73 0.06 -7.81 15.34
N TRP A 74 1.38 -7.74 15.38
CA TRP A 74 2.26 -8.93 15.40
C TRP A 74 2.74 -9.28 16.79
N LEU A 75 3.11 -8.26 17.57
CA LEU A 75 3.58 -8.40 18.94
C LEU A 75 2.90 -7.34 19.81
N PRO A 76 2.50 -7.68 21.05
CA PRO A 76 1.91 -6.73 21.98
C PRO A 76 2.82 -5.51 22.16
N GLN A 77 2.26 -4.31 22.13
CA GLN A 77 2.94 -3.02 22.32
C GLN A 77 3.97 -2.62 21.24
N ILE A 78 4.24 -3.47 20.27
CA ILE A 78 5.09 -3.13 19.12
C ILE A 78 4.21 -2.51 18.01
N GLU A 79 4.65 -1.37 17.50
CA GLU A 79 4.01 -0.72 16.37
C GLU A 79 4.35 -1.47 15.07
N ALA A 80 3.34 -1.80 14.29
CA ALA A 80 3.49 -2.31 12.94
C ALA A 80 3.21 -1.18 11.96
N LEU A 81 4.16 -0.90 11.08
CA LEU A 81 4.05 0.06 10.00
C LEU A 81 3.60 -0.63 8.74
N PHE A 82 2.62 -0.06 8.06
CA PHE A 82 2.10 -0.54 6.79
C PHE A 82 2.22 0.55 5.74
N ASP A 83 2.65 0.16 4.56
CA ASP A 83 2.59 0.98 3.36
C ASP A 83 1.78 0.23 2.31
N VAL A 84 0.85 0.91 1.68
CA VAL A 84 -0.09 0.34 0.72
C VAL A 84 0.45 0.52 -0.69
N ARG A 85 0.45 -0.56 -1.47
CA ARG A 85 0.78 -0.49 -2.90
C ARG A 85 -0.26 -1.22 -3.71
N VAL A 86 -0.92 -0.50 -4.59
CA VAL A 86 -1.82 -1.08 -5.59
C VAL A 86 -1.03 -1.23 -6.89
N THR A 87 -0.93 -2.45 -7.41
CA THR A 87 -0.17 -2.75 -8.62
C THR A 87 -1.06 -3.36 -9.69
N ASP A 88 -0.78 -3.05 -10.94
CA ASP A 88 -1.42 -3.70 -12.10
C ASP A 88 -0.52 -4.85 -12.57
N ALA A 89 -0.94 -6.09 -12.27
CA ALA A 89 -0.20 -7.28 -12.65
C ALA A 89 -0.29 -7.59 -14.15
N ASP A 90 -1.26 -7.01 -14.86
CA ASP A 90 -1.44 -7.15 -16.30
C ASP A 90 -0.71 -6.06 -17.11
N ALA A 91 0.02 -5.18 -16.42
CA ALA A 91 0.82 -4.14 -17.08
C ALA A 91 1.83 -4.76 -18.06
N PRO A 92 2.12 -4.09 -19.20
CA PRO A 92 3.04 -4.61 -20.21
C PRO A 92 4.42 -5.03 -19.68
N SER A 93 4.88 -4.40 -18.61
CA SER A 93 6.14 -4.72 -17.92
C SER A 93 6.13 -6.07 -17.22
N TYR A 94 4.96 -6.65 -16.96
CA TYR A 94 4.77 -7.91 -16.22
C TYR A 94 4.23 -9.06 -17.05
N LEU A 95 4.14 -8.93 -18.38
CA LEU A 95 3.52 -9.95 -19.26
C LEU A 95 4.12 -11.36 -19.15
N SER A 96 5.39 -11.46 -18.75
CA SER A 96 6.09 -12.75 -18.55
C SER A 96 6.16 -13.21 -17.08
N TRP A 97 5.54 -12.45 -16.17
CA TRP A 97 5.61 -12.70 -14.74
C TRP A 97 4.32 -13.34 -14.24
N SER A 98 4.42 -14.22 -13.25
CA SER A 98 3.23 -14.64 -12.51
C SER A 98 2.75 -13.53 -11.58
N VAL A 99 1.46 -13.50 -11.25
CA VAL A 99 0.90 -12.56 -10.28
C VAL A 99 1.62 -12.67 -8.93
N VAL A 100 1.96 -13.88 -8.52
CA VAL A 100 2.71 -14.15 -7.27
C VAL A 100 4.08 -13.49 -7.30
N ASP A 101 4.80 -13.56 -8.43
CA ASP A 101 6.13 -12.94 -8.56
C ASP A 101 6.04 -11.41 -8.55
N VAL A 102 5.01 -10.84 -9.18
CA VAL A 102 4.76 -9.40 -9.17
C VAL A 102 4.52 -8.92 -7.74
N LEU A 103 3.64 -9.58 -7.00
CA LEU A 103 3.33 -9.26 -5.60
C LEU A 103 4.56 -9.40 -4.69
N ALA A 104 5.28 -10.53 -4.79
CA ALA A 104 6.47 -10.78 -3.99
C ALA A 104 7.60 -9.78 -4.25
N THR A 105 7.77 -9.36 -5.51
CA THR A 105 8.77 -8.36 -5.88
C THR A 105 8.41 -7.00 -5.30
N ALA A 106 7.15 -6.59 -5.40
CA ALA A 106 6.67 -5.35 -4.80
C ALA A 106 6.88 -5.34 -3.27
N GLU A 107 6.57 -6.44 -2.59
CA GLU A 107 6.82 -6.57 -1.14
C GLU A 107 8.30 -6.43 -0.77
N LYS A 108 9.20 -7.05 -1.55
CA LYS A 108 10.65 -6.93 -1.33
C LYS A 108 11.16 -5.50 -1.52
N GLU A 109 10.68 -4.81 -2.54
CA GLU A 109 11.04 -3.40 -2.78
C GLU A 109 10.60 -2.51 -1.62
N MET A 110 9.39 -2.69 -1.14
CA MET A 110 8.86 -1.93 -0.01
C MET A 110 9.63 -2.23 1.29
N LYS A 111 9.91 -3.49 1.58
CA LYS A 111 10.75 -3.88 2.73
C LYS A 111 12.12 -3.23 2.67
N ARG A 112 12.76 -3.21 1.50
CA ARG A 112 14.07 -2.54 1.31
C ARG A 112 14.00 -1.04 1.63
N LYS A 113 12.89 -0.39 1.29
CA LYS A 113 12.69 1.05 1.53
C LYS A 113 12.47 1.38 3.01
N TYR A 114 11.71 0.55 3.73
CA TYR A 114 11.22 0.88 5.06
C TYR A 114 11.94 0.20 6.23
N LEU A 115 12.55 -0.97 6.01
CA LEU A 115 12.99 -1.85 7.09
C LEU A 115 13.97 -1.17 8.05
N THR A 116 15.01 -0.52 7.53
CA THR A 116 16.02 0.16 8.36
C THR A 116 15.41 1.26 9.23
N ALA A 117 14.50 2.06 8.66
CA ALA A 117 13.84 3.15 9.40
C ALA A 117 12.86 2.61 10.45
N ALA A 118 12.18 1.50 10.15
CA ALA A 118 11.30 0.82 11.10
C ALA A 118 12.07 0.23 12.28
N GLU A 119 13.19 -0.45 12.00
CA GLU A 119 14.08 -1.01 13.03
C GLU A 119 14.66 0.08 13.95
N ALA A 120 15.11 1.20 13.39
CA ALA A 120 15.60 2.35 14.17
C ALA A 120 14.53 2.91 15.12
N ARG A 121 13.27 2.72 14.82
CA ARG A 121 12.11 3.14 15.61
C ARG A 121 11.59 2.03 16.55
N CYS A 122 12.21 0.87 16.56
CA CYS A 122 11.72 -0.34 17.25
C CYS A 122 10.30 -0.74 16.81
N ALA A 123 9.98 -0.52 15.55
CA ALA A 123 8.73 -0.92 14.89
C ALA A 123 8.99 -2.06 13.91
N SER A 124 7.96 -2.81 13.58
CA SER A 124 7.97 -3.75 12.46
C SER A 124 7.43 -3.09 11.20
N PHE A 125 7.79 -3.61 10.04
CA PHE A 125 7.25 -3.15 8.76
C PHE A 125 6.64 -4.31 7.99
N SER A 126 5.42 -4.12 7.53
CA SER A 126 4.67 -5.07 6.69
C SER A 126 4.11 -4.36 5.46
N PRO A 127 4.58 -4.69 4.26
CA PRO A 127 4.00 -4.15 3.03
C PRO A 127 2.59 -4.68 2.82
N PHE A 128 1.67 -3.82 2.44
CA PHE A 128 0.33 -4.21 2.03
C PHE A 128 0.20 -4.04 0.52
N VAL A 129 0.46 -5.13 -0.21
CA VAL A 129 0.41 -5.14 -1.67
C VAL A 129 -0.87 -5.81 -2.15
N VAL A 130 -1.57 -5.14 -3.05
CA VAL A 130 -2.79 -5.64 -3.69
C VAL A 130 -2.75 -5.31 -5.18
N THR A 131 -3.25 -6.22 -6.02
CA THR A 131 -3.42 -5.93 -7.44
C THR A 131 -4.72 -5.15 -7.69
N VAL A 132 -4.83 -4.53 -8.86
CA VAL A 132 -6.04 -3.78 -9.26
C VAL A 132 -7.29 -4.64 -9.33
N ASP A 133 -7.14 -5.94 -9.53
CA ASP A 133 -8.20 -6.95 -9.55
C ASP A 133 -8.42 -7.67 -8.20
N GLY A 134 -7.68 -7.28 -7.15
CA GLY A 134 -7.90 -7.71 -5.78
C GLY A 134 -7.07 -8.89 -5.31
N ALA A 135 -6.06 -9.34 -6.05
CA ALA A 135 -5.11 -10.35 -5.55
C ALA A 135 -4.22 -9.75 -4.45
N LEU A 136 -4.05 -10.46 -3.36
CA LEU A 136 -3.33 -9.99 -2.17
C LEU A 136 -1.92 -10.55 -2.12
N GLY A 137 -0.96 -9.72 -1.73
CA GLY A 137 0.38 -10.14 -1.35
C GLY A 137 0.36 -10.98 -0.06
N HIS A 138 1.44 -11.69 0.19
CA HIS A 138 1.56 -12.60 1.34
C HIS A 138 1.36 -11.87 2.68
N GLU A 139 2.00 -10.73 2.85
CA GLU A 139 1.90 -9.92 4.07
C GLU A 139 0.48 -9.35 4.28
N ALA A 140 -0.22 -9.00 3.19
CA ALA A 140 -1.60 -8.55 3.24
C ALA A 140 -2.54 -9.68 3.71
N VAL A 141 -2.31 -10.92 3.24
CA VAL A 141 -3.07 -12.10 3.71
C VAL A 141 -2.84 -12.34 5.20
N LEU A 142 -1.59 -12.24 5.68
CA LEU A 142 -1.28 -12.38 7.10
C LEU A 142 -1.95 -11.30 7.95
N PHE A 143 -2.00 -10.06 7.45
CA PHE A 143 -2.69 -9.00 8.15
C PHE A 143 -4.18 -9.31 8.30
N PHE A 144 -4.88 -9.72 7.24
CA PHE A 144 -6.29 -10.10 7.34
C PHE A 144 -6.51 -11.27 8.30
N ALA A 145 -5.61 -12.25 8.32
CA ALA A 145 -5.67 -13.34 9.28
C ALA A 145 -5.53 -12.86 10.74
N SER A 146 -4.80 -11.78 10.99
CA SER A 146 -4.64 -11.21 12.34
C SER A 146 -5.88 -10.48 12.87
N LEU A 147 -6.85 -10.14 12.00
CA LEU A 147 -8.10 -9.50 12.38
C LEU A 147 -9.15 -10.48 12.91
N CYS A 148 -8.93 -11.78 12.72
CA CYS A 148 -9.81 -12.87 13.23
C CYS A 148 -9.40 -13.33 14.66
#